data_878a4741f6f6e9178e16adcd690201db
#
_entry.id   878a4741f6f6e9178e16adcd690201db
#
_cell.length_a   1.000
_cell.length_b   1.000
_cell.length_c   1.000
_cell.angle_alpha   90.00
_cell.angle_beta   90.00
_cell.angle_gamma   90.00
#
_symmetry.space_group_name_H-M   'P 1'
#
loop_
_entity.id
_entity.type
_entity.pdbx_description
1 polymer ?
#
loop_
_entity_poly.entity_id
_entity_poly.type
_entity_poly.pdbx_seq_one_letter_code
_entity_poly.pdbx_strand_id
1 'polypeptide(L)'
;MNEVKMPKRPILAYYILIFLAIFLFNSIFVPMLRENAVKEVDYSSFMTMTENQEIDKVQVEQDKILFTKKDDKQAYKTALMNDPELVERLHKSGADFTGEIVEAMNPLLSALLSWVLPILIFFGIGHYMNKRLMKNMGGPGAMQFGMGKSNAKIFVKPTNGIKFSDVAGEDEAKDSLQEVVEYLHDPSKYRDIGAKMPKGILLVGPPGTGKTMLAKAVAGESEVPFFSISGSEFVEMFVGMGAAKVRDLFKQAKEKAPCIVFIDEIDAIGKKRGGGALGGNDEREQTLNQLLTEMDGFEDNAGVIILAATNRPESLDPALTRPGRFDRQVPVTLPDLEGRISILKVHAAKIKTAPAIDYGKVARMASGASGAELANIVNEAALRAVRDHRPYATQEDMEESIEVVIAGYQKKHAILTDKEKCIVSYHEIGHALVAALASHSAPVQKITIIPRTSGALGYTMQVEQGNHYLMNKEEMLDQIATLTGGRAAEEVVFGTSTNGASNDIEKATRLARAMITRYGMSDEFGMVAMENVTNQYLGGDTTLACSPETQARIDKAVSDLIKTQHEKARRLLEEHRKKLDELAKYLYEKETITGEQFMEILEKKAE
;
A
#
# COMPACT_ATOMS: atom_id res chain seq x y z
N MET A 1 8.88 -6.87 26.35
CA MET A 1 10.28 -7.07 25.92
C MET A 1 10.26 -7.35 24.42
N ASN A 2 10.69 -6.38 23.64
CA ASN A 2 10.66 -6.45 22.17
C ASN A 2 11.93 -7.15 21.68
N GLU A 3 11.79 -8.34 21.14
CA GLU A 3 12.86 -8.98 20.38
C GLU A 3 13.01 -8.34 19.01
N VAL A 4 14.09 -7.61 18.83
CA VAL A 4 14.51 -7.08 17.52
C VAL A 4 15.02 -8.26 16.69
N LYS A 5 14.23 -8.78 15.75
CA LYS A 5 14.68 -9.76 14.77
C LYS A 5 15.62 -9.10 13.78
N MET A 6 16.91 -9.39 13.87
CA MET A 6 17.87 -9.03 12.84
C MET A 6 17.52 -9.70 11.49
N PRO A 7 17.64 -8.98 10.36
CA PRO A 7 17.39 -9.57 9.04
C PRO A 7 18.43 -10.66 8.76
N LYS A 8 17.99 -11.87 8.47
CA LYS A 8 18.85 -13.00 8.05
C LYS A 8 19.43 -12.65 6.67
N ARG A 9 20.69 -12.21 6.62
CA ARG A 9 21.42 -12.04 5.36
C ARG A 9 21.64 -13.42 4.72
N PRO A 10 21.48 -13.58 3.40
CA PRO A 10 21.66 -14.86 2.73
C PRO A 10 23.11 -15.35 2.94
N ILE A 11 23.27 -16.64 3.26
CA ILE A 11 24.55 -17.31 3.51
C ILE A 11 25.55 -17.04 2.36
N LEU A 12 25.08 -16.92 1.13
CA LEU A 12 25.86 -16.56 -0.04
C LEU A 12 26.60 -15.22 0.13
N ALA A 13 26.02 -14.23 0.79
CA ALA A 13 26.66 -12.94 1.05
C ALA A 13 27.87 -13.05 1.97
N TYR A 14 27.84 -13.98 2.95
CA TYR A 14 28.99 -14.27 3.81
C TYR A 14 30.13 -14.94 3.03
N TYR A 15 29.82 -15.88 2.13
CA TYR A 15 30.81 -16.52 1.26
C TYR A 15 31.48 -15.53 0.31
N ILE A 16 30.70 -14.64 -0.30
CA ILE A 16 31.23 -13.57 -1.16
C ILE A 16 32.12 -12.62 -0.35
N LEU A 17 31.73 -12.26 0.86
CA LEU A 17 32.48 -11.34 1.73
C LEU A 17 33.78 -11.96 2.22
N ILE A 18 33.79 -13.25 2.58
CA ILE A 18 34.99 -14.01 2.97
C ILE A 18 35.94 -14.16 1.77
N PHE A 19 35.41 -14.51 0.59
CA PHE A 19 36.19 -14.59 -0.64
C PHE A 19 36.84 -13.24 -0.99
N LEU A 20 36.08 -12.16 -0.90
CA LEU A 20 36.59 -10.81 -1.16
C LEU A 20 37.66 -10.41 -0.13
N ALA A 21 37.49 -10.76 1.12
CA ALA A 21 38.46 -10.50 2.17
C ALA A 21 39.79 -11.27 1.93
N ILE A 22 39.72 -12.55 1.55
CA ILE A 22 40.90 -13.37 1.22
C ILE A 22 41.57 -12.85 -0.05
N PHE A 23 40.80 -12.45 -1.06
CA PHE A 23 41.32 -11.87 -2.29
C PHE A 23 42.03 -10.54 -2.02
N LEU A 24 41.45 -9.64 -1.25
CA LEU A 24 42.04 -8.37 -0.85
C LEU A 24 43.29 -8.58 0.01
N PHE A 25 43.26 -9.52 0.95
CA PHE A 25 44.43 -9.85 1.78
C PHE A 25 45.60 -10.35 0.94
N ASN A 26 45.36 -11.25 -0.01
CA ASN A 26 46.39 -11.78 -0.89
C ASN A 26 46.88 -10.77 -1.94
N SER A 27 46.01 -9.91 -2.45
CA SER A 27 46.33 -8.98 -3.52
C SER A 27 46.97 -7.66 -3.01
N ILE A 28 46.65 -7.26 -1.79
CA ILE A 28 47.10 -5.97 -1.26
C ILE A 28 48.05 -6.14 -0.06
N PHE A 29 47.69 -6.97 0.91
CA PHE A 29 48.41 -7.02 2.19
C PHE A 29 49.70 -7.82 2.11
N VAL A 30 49.74 -8.93 1.36
CA VAL A 30 50.94 -9.77 1.20
C VAL A 30 52.04 -9.04 0.42
N PRO A 31 51.79 -8.33 -0.70
CA PRO A 31 52.81 -7.51 -1.37
C PRO A 31 53.30 -6.36 -0.49
N MET A 32 52.38 -5.67 0.23
CA MET A 32 52.74 -4.54 1.09
C MET A 32 53.68 -4.94 2.25
N LEU A 33 53.55 -6.16 2.79
CA LEU A 33 54.45 -6.69 3.82
C LEU A 33 55.85 -7.02 3.25
N ARG A 34 55.94 -7.40 1.96
CA ARG A 34 57.23 -7.67 1.31
C ARG A 34 58.00 -6.39 0.91
N GLU A 35 57.31 -5.34 0.50
CA GLU A 35 57.92 -4.07 0.09
C GLU A 35 58.52 -3.30 1.26
N ASN A 36 57.96 -3.36 2.45
CA ASN A 36 58.46 -2.62 3.62
C ASN A 36 59.74 -3.19 4.25
N ALA A 37 60.25 -4.33 3.78
CA ALA A 37 61.46 -4.96 4.31
C ALA A 37 62.75 -4.53 3.59
N VAL A 38 62.67 -3.83 2.45
CA VAL A 38 63.82 -3.46 1.60
C VAL A 38 63.85 -1.96 1.38
N LYS A 39 64.98 -1.30 1.73
CA LYS A 39 65.13 0.15 1.60
C LYS A 39 65.57 0.53 0.18
N GLU A 40 64.87 1.47 -0.44
CA GLU A 40 65.17 1.94 -1.77
C GLU A 40 66.28 3.02 -1.75
N VAL A 41 67.22 2.92 -2.67
CA VAL A 41 68.37 3.83 -2.81
C VAL A 41 68.57 4.14 -4.29
N ASP A 42 69.00 5.38 -4.60
CA ASP A 42 69.28 5.78 -5.97
C ASP A 42 70.51 5.05 -6.53
N TYR A 43 70.50 4.81 -7.87
CA TYR A 43 71.57 4.11 -8.56
C TYR A 43 72.96 4.82 -8.37
N SER A 44 73.01 6.15 -8.34
CA SER A 44 74.17 6.92 -8.07
C SER A 44 74.79 6.66 -6.68
N SER A 45 73.92 6.51 -5.68
CA SER A 45 74.32 6.14 -4.31
C SER A 45 74.85 4.70 -4.25
N PHE A 46 74.26 3.78 -4.98
CA PHE A 46 74.78 2.42 -5.12
C PHE A 46 76.13 2.38 -5.77
N MET A 47 76.33 3.18 -6.81
CA MET A 47 77.68 3.32 -7.49
C MET A 47 78.75 3.85 -6.54
N THR A 48 78.40 4.89 -5.80
CA THR A 48 79.38 5.49 -4.82
C THR A 48 79.73 4.48 -3.72
N MET A 49 78.74 3.69 -3.23
CA MET A 49 78.99 2.63 -2.25
C MET A 49 79.78 1.47 -2.83
N THR A 50 79.64 1.18 -4.13
CA THR A 50 80.45 0.18 -4.83
C THR A 50 81.90 0.62 -4.95
N GLU A 51 82.14 1.88 -5.33
CA GLU A 51 83.47 2.45 -5.41
C GLU A 51 84.16 2.54 -4.05
N ASN A 52 83.43 2.83 -2.99
CA ASN A 52 83.95 2.86 -1.61
C ASN A 52 84.14 1.48 -0.98
N GLN A 53 83.83 0.38 -1.70
CA GLN A 53 83.91 -1.00 -1.22
C GLN A 53 83.06 -1.29 0.02
N GLU A 54 81.94 -0.58 0.20
CA GLU A 54 80.99 -0.74 1.32
C GLU A 54 80.05 -1.88 1.14
N ILE A 55 79.89 -2.43 -0.07
CA ILE A 55 78.93 -3.48 -0.41
C ILE A 55 79.48 -4.86 -0.11
N ASP A 56 78.65 -5.73 0.52
CA ASP A 56 79.00 -7.11 0.85
C ASP A 56 78.52 -8.06 -0.24
N LYS A 57 77.18 -8.08 -0.46
CA LYS A 57 76.53 -8.96 -1.46
C LYS A 57 75.65 -8.18 -2.39
N VAL A 58 75.63 -8.59 -3.66
CA VAL A 58 74.80 -8.01 -4.70
C VAL A 58 74.10 -9.13 -5.46
N GLN A 59 72.77 -9.00 -5.62
CA GLN A 59 71.96 -9.85 -6.48
C GLN A 59 71.33 -9.00 -7.58
N VAL A 60 71.70 -9.30 -8.82
CA VAL A 60 71.15 -8.62 -9.99
C VAL A 60 69.94 -9.37 -10.49
N GLU A 61 68.75 -8.73 -10.42
CA GLU A 61 67.49 -9.21 -10.95
C GLU A 61 67.17 -8.56 -12.30
N GLN A 62 66.07 -8.92 -12.96
CA GLN A 62 65.74 -8.42 -14.30
C GLN A 62 65.44 -6.90 -14.32
N ASP A 63 64.90 -6.34 -13.27
CA ASP A 63 64.45 -4.94 -13.17
C ASP A 63 65.12 -4.13 -12.04
N LYS A 64 65.86 -4.80 -11.14
CA LYS A 64 66.44 -4.18 -9.94
C LYS A 64 67.70 -4.90 -9.48
N ILE A 65 68.47 -4.19 -8.68
CA ILE A 65 69.65 -4.74 -7.99
C ILE A 65 69.34 -4.73 -6.50
N LEU A 66 69.44 -5.88 -5.85
CA LEU A 66 69.38 -6.01 -4.40
C LEU A 66 70.78 -6.12 -3.84
N PHE A 67 71.09 -5.42 -2.75
CA PHE A 67 72.40 -5.48 -2.15
C PHE A 67 72.36 -5.31 -0.64
N THR A 68 73.40 -5.76 0.04
CA THR A 68 73.63 -5.55 1.48
C THR A 68 74.96 -4.89 1.67
N LYS A 69 75.11 -4.10 2.77
CA LYS A 69 76.38 -3.45 3.16
C LYS A 69 77.16 -4.34 4.14
N LYS A 70 78.52 -4.19 4.19
CA LYS A 70 79.40 -4.97 5.08
C LYS A 70 79.10 -4.78 6.57
N ASP A 71 78.64 -3.58 6.95
CA ASP A 71 78.34 -3.23 8.34
C ASP A 71 76.81 -3.22 8.69
N ASP A 72 75.93 -3.55 7.73
CA ASP A 72 74.47 -3.49 7.91
C ASP A 72 73.77 -4.67 7.24
N LYS A 73 73.00 -5.43 8.02
CA LYS A 73 72.21 -6.56 7.51
C LYS A 73 70.94 -6.15 6.82
N GLN A 74 70.67 -4.84 6.70
CA GLN A 74 69.53 -4.29 5.96
C GLN A 74 69.67 -4.57 4.47
N ALA A 75 68.63 -5.07 3.83
CA ALA A 75 68.58 -5.22 2.39
C ALA A 75 68.21 -3.90 1.73
N TYR A 76 68.94 -3.55 0.67
CA TYR A 76 68.73 -2.35 -0.14
C TYR A 76 68.38 -2.76 -1.56
N LYS A 77 67.56 -1.92 -2.24
CA LYS A 77 67.22 -2.11 -3.67
C LYS A 77 67.51 -0.82 -4.45
N THR A 78 67.96 -0.98 -5.68
CA THR A 78 68.05 0.10 -6.66
C THR A 78 67.59 -0.40 -8.04
N ALA A 79 67.13 0.51 -8.90
CA ALA A 79 66.75 0.16 -10.26
C ALA A 79 67.98 -0.29 -11.09
N LEU A 80 67.78 -1.32 -11.94
CA LEU A 80 68.79 -1.74 -12.87
C LEU A 80 68.91 -0.70 -13.99
N MET A 81 70.13 -0.11 -14.17
CA MET A 81 70.42 0.74 -15.31
C MET A 81 71.31 -0.02 -16.32
N ASN A 82 71.19 0.37 -17.59
CA ASN A 82 72.03 -0.25 -18.64
C ASN A 82 73.48 0.24 -18.55
N ASP A 83 74.21 -0.35 -17.62
CA ASP A 83 75.63 -0.05 -17.38
C ASP A 83 76.50 -1.25 -17.81
N PRO A 84 77.21 -1.17 -18.97
CA PRO A 84 78.10 -2.24 -19.45
C PRO A 84 79.26 -2.55 -18.53
N GLU A 85 79.69 -1.61 -17.69
CA GLU A 85 80.86 -1.75 -16.79
C GLU A 85 80.44 -2.26 -15.39
N LEU A 86 79.21 -2.44 -15.10
CA LEU A 86 78.67 -2.85 -13.79
C LEU A 86 79.37 -4.10 -13.24
N VAL A 87 79.51 -5.13 -14.04
CA VAL A 87 80.14 -6.39 -13.63
C VAL A 87 81.66 -6.17 -13.29
N GLU A 88 82.39 -5.35 -14.07
CA GLU A 88 83.76 -5.07 -13.83
C GLU A 88 83.93 -4.24 -12.54
N ARG A 89 83.10 -3.28 -12.28
CA ARG A 89 83.10 -2.48 -11.05
C ARG A 89 82.77 -3.31 -9.83
N LEU A 90 81.78 -4.19 -9.89
CA LEU A 90 81.42 -5.12 -8.80
C LEU A 90 82.60 -6.05 -8.48
N HIS A 91 83.29 -6.56 -9.51
CA HIS A 91 84.50 -7.36 -9.33
C HIS A 91 85.63 -6.59 -8.65
N LYS A 92 85.87 -5.33 -9.06
CA LYS A 92 86.90 -4.45 -8.46
C LYS A 92 86.56 -4.04 -7.01
N SER A 93 85.29 -3.96 -6.66
CA SER A 93 84.85 -3.62 -5.29
C SER A 93 85.00 -4.78 -4.29
N GLY A 94 85.20 -5.98 -4.77
CA GLY A 94 85.30 -7.18 -3.95
C GLY A 94 83.96 -7.63 -3.31
N ALA A 95 82.86 -7.17 -3.83
CA ALA A 95 81.53 -7.63 -3.43
C ALA A 95 81.26 -9.01 -4.02
N ASP A 96 80.55 -9.87 -3.26
CA ASP A 96 80.04 -11.17 -3.75
C ASP A 96 78.76 -10.93 -4.56
N PHE A 97 78.81 -11.15 -5.87
CA PHE A 97 77.66 -10.88 -6.74
C PHE A 97 77.14 -12.12 -7.50
N THR A 98 75.84 -12.25 -7.58
CA THR A 98 75.16 -13.34 -8.25
C THR A 98 74.04 -12.82 -9.17
N GLY A 99 73.84 -13.46 -10.32
CA GLY A 99 72.66 -13.27 -11.14
C GLY A 99 71.51 -14.17 -10.65
N GLU A 100 70.29 -13.71 -10.82
CA GLU A 100 69.13 -14.51 -10.51
C GLU A 100 69.06 -15.71 -11.47
N ILE A 101 69.15 -16.92 -10.93
CA ILE A 101 68.78 -18.11 -11.68
C ILE A 101 67.30 -18.35 -11.45
N VAL A 102 66.46 -17.89 -12.40
CA VAL A 102 65.05 -18.16 -12.37
C VAL A 102 64.80 -19.64 -12.67
N GLU A 103 64.74 -20.46 -11.64
CA GLU A 103 64.14 -21.77 -11.78
C GLU A 103 62.65 -21.56 -12.00
N ALA A 104 62.19 -21.60 -13.23
CA ALA A 104 60.78 -21.49 -13.57
C ALA A 104 60.03 -22.71 -12.95
N MET A 105 59.38 -22.47 -11.81
CA MET A 105 58.41 -23.45 -11.30
C MET A 105 57.42 -23.78 -12.42
N ASN A 106 57.15 -25.05 -12.61
CA ASN A 106 56.24 -25.54 -13.63
C ASN A 106 54.93 -24.71 -13.58
N PRO A 107 54.55 -24.03 -14.69
CA PRO A 107 53.39 -23.12 -14.70
C PRO A 107 52.08 -23.79 -14.26
N LEU A 108 51.97 -25.11 -14.51
CA LEU A 108 50.85 -25.91 -14.07
C LEU A 108 50.82 -26.08 -12.53
N LEU A 109 51.97 -26.25 -11.91
CA LEU A 109 52.09 -26.42 -10.44
C LEU A 109 51.80 -25.11 -9.72
N SER A 110 52.29 -23.98 -10.24
CA SER A 110 52.00 -22.65 -9.69
C SER A 110 50.50 -22.28 -9.83
N ALA A 111 49.88 -22.58 -10.96
CA ALA A 111 48.45 -22.39 -11.18
C ALA A 111 47.62 -23.30 -10.24
N LEU A 112 48.02 -24.53 -10.03
CA LEU A 112 47.34 -25.50 -9.17
C LEU A 112 47.41 -25.05 -7.69
N LEU A 113 48.54 -24.56 -7.22
CA LEU A 113 48.72 -24.07 -5.87
C LEU A 113 48.01 -22.73 -5.62
N SER A 114 48.03 -21.83 -6.61
CA SER A 114 47.46 -20.48 -6.46
C SER A 114 45.95 -20.44 -6.63
N TRP A 115 45.37 -21.30 -7.45
CA TRP A 115 43.93 -21.25 -7.78
C TRP A 115 43.16 -22.47 -7.31
N VAL A 116 43.67 -23.69 -7.48
CA VAL A 116 42.91 -24.92 -7.19
C VAL A 116 42.94 -25.24 -5.70
N LEU A 117 44.08 -25.08 -5.04
CA LEU A 117 44.21 -25.40 -3.61
C LEU A 117 43.33 -24.52 -2.72
N PRO A 118 43.24 -23.19 -2.88
CA PRO A 118 42.30 -22.35 -2.12
C PRO A 118 40.85 -22.73 -2.36
N ILE A 119 40.48 -23.10 -3.58
CA ILE A 119 39.14 -23.55 -3.94
C ILE A 119 38.81 -24.87 -3.24
N LEU A 120 39.72 -25.83 -3.23
CA LEU A 120 39.54 -27.11 -2.54
C LEU A 120 39.43 -26.96 -1.03
N ILE A 121 40.26 -26.08 -0.43
CA ILE A 121 40.18 -25.74 1.01
C ILE A 121 38.84 -25.10 1.32
N PHE A 122 38.37 -24.18 0.48
CA PHE A 122 37.09 -23.51 0.63
C PHE A 122 35.92 -24.50 0.57
N PHE A 123 35.93 -25.41 -0.43
CA PHE A 123 34.94 -26.48 -0.51
C PHE A 123 35.02 -27.45 0.66
N GLY A 124 36.22 -27.80 1.12
CA GLY A 124 36.43 -28.66 2.27
C GLY A 124 35.90 -28.05 3.58
N ILE A 125 36.21 -26.79 3.83
CA ILE A 125 35.68 -26.04 4.99
C ILE A 125 34.16 -25.85 4.87
N GLY A 126 33.66 -25.51 3.68
CA GLY A 126 32.24 -25.39 3.39
C GLY A 126 31.48 -26.70 3.64
N HIS A 127 32.04 -27.82 3.19
CA HIS A 127 31.47 -29.16 3.43
C HIS A 127 31.49 -29.55 4.92
N TYR A 128 32.59 -29.26 5.61
CA TYR A 128 32.73 -29.51 7.04
C TYR A 128 31.77 -28.66 7.86
N MET A 129 31.65 -27.38 7.58
CA MET A 129 30.67 -26.47 8.21
C MET A 129 29.24 -26.91 7.91
N ASN A 130 28.94 -27.26 6.67
CA ASN A 130 27.62 -27.75 6.28
C ASN A 130 27.25 -29.04 7.02
N LYS A 131 28.18 -29.97 7.18
CA LYS A 131 28.00 -31.22 7.94
C LYS A 131 27.78 -30.96 9.44
N ARG A 132 28.37 -29.92 10.00
CA ARG A 132 28.19 -29.52 11.41
C ARG A 132 26.89 -28.76 11.64
N LEU A 133 26.50 -27.87 10.70
CA LEU A 133 25.18 -27.21 10.70
C LEU A 133 24.03 -28.22 10.47
N MET A 134 24.23 -29.20 9.58
CA MET A 134 23.23 -30.22 9.31
C MET A 134 22.99 -31.19 10.50
N LYS A 135 23.97 -31.40 11.36
CA LYS A 135 23.77 -32.19 12.59
C LYS A 135 22.89 -31.49 13.63
N ASN A 136 22.82 -30.15 13.58
CA ASN A 136 21.99 -29.35 14.48
C ASN A 136 20.65 -28.91 13.86
N MET A 137 20.40 -29.12 12.54
CA MET A 137 19.22 -28.64 11.80
C MET A 137 18.55 -29.72 10.94
N GLY A 138 18.61 -31.02 11.33
CA GLY A 138 17.85 -32.08 10.62
C GLY A 138 18.12 -32.16 9.10
N GLY A 139 18.56 -33.26 8.60
CA GLY A 139 18.92 -33.80 7.31
C GLY A 139 18.82 -33.01 5.97
N PRO A 140 19.31 -33.58 4.85
CA PRO A 140 19.46 -32.91 3.55
C PRO A 140 18.16 -32.43 2.88
N GLY A 141 16.99 -32.78 3.42
CA GLY A 141 15.68 -32.32 2.92
C GLY A 141 15.19 -30.98 3.48
N ALA A 142 15.81 -30.44 4.54
CA ALA A 142 15.28 -29.27 5.26
C ALA A 142 15.45 -27.94 4.51
N MET A 143 16.41 -27.82 3.60
CA MET A 143 16.61 -26.60 2.83
C MET A 143 15.61 -26.47 1.67
N GLN A 144 15.17 -27.59 1.10
CA GLN A 144 14.19 -27.60 0.00
C GLN A 144 12.75 -27.51 0.53
N PHE A 145 12.50 -27.97 1.76
CA PHE A 145 11.18 -27.92 2.40
C PHE A 145 10.87 -26.61 3.15
N GLY A 146 11.88 -25.76 3.45
CA GLY A 146 11.67 -24.50 4.15
C GLY A 146 11.20 -23.34 3.28
N MET A 147 11.46 -23.35 1.97
CA MET A 147 11.15 -22.27 1.06
C MET A 147 9.70 -22.27 0.56
N GLY A 148 8.97 -23.36 0.72
CA GLY A 148 7.55 -23.46 0.31
C GLY A 148 6.57 -23.56 1.48
N LYS A 149 7.00 -23.31 2.73
CA LYS A 149 6.08 -23.32 3.87
C LYS A 149 5.21 -22.07 3.87
N SER A 150 3.92 -22.28 4.02
CA SER A 150 2.96 -21.22 4.23
C SER A 150 3.27 -20.48 5.53
N ASN A 151 3.36 -19.13 5.47
CA ASN A 151 3.42 -18.27 6.66
C ASN A 151 2.03 -17.95 7.22
N ALA A 152 1.01 -18.73 6.87
CA ALA A 152 -0.35 -18.53 7.36
C ALA A 152 -0.35 -18.38 8.88
N LYS A 153 -0.96 -17.34 9.37
CA LYS A 153 -1.17 -17.14 10.80
C LYS A 153 -2.26 -18.10 11.26
N ILE A 154 -1.88 -19.09 12.03
CA ILE A 154 -2.83 -20.06 12.59
C ILE A 154 -3.29 -19.53 13.94
N PHE A 155 -4.55 -19.14 14.03
CA PHE A 155 -5.19 -18.82 15.30
C PHE A 155 -5.91 -20.07 15.80
N VAL A 156 -5.24 -20.85 16.65
CA VAL A 156 -5.83 -22.02 17.30
C VAL A 156 -6.62 -21.53 18.50
N LYS A 157 -7.96 -21.57 18.43
CA LYS A 157 -8.92 -21.18 19.48
C LYS A 157 -8.53 -19.91 20.23
N PRO A 158 -8.94 -18.73 19.80
CA PRO A 158 -8.76 -17.53 20.61
C PRO A 158 -9.71 -17.61 21.82
N THR A 159 -9.14 -17.65 23.02
CA THR A 159 -9.90 -17.52 24.27
C THR A 159 -10.66 -16.19 24.36
N ASN A 160 -10.34 -15.23 23.49
CA ASN A 160 -10.98 -13.93 23.29
C ASN A 160 -11.13 -13.63 21.79
N GLY A 161 -11.81 -14.50 21.04
CA GLY A 161 -12.08 -14.28 19.61
C GLY A 161 -13.08 -13.14 19.40
N ILE A 162 -12.94 -12.41 18.28
CA ILE A 162 -13.95 -11.47 17.80
C ILE A 162 -15.23 -12.27 17.50
N LYS A 163 -16.37 -11.79 18.00
CA LYS A 163 -17.69 -12.37 17.75
C LYS A 163 -18.55 -11.47 16.86
N PHE A 164 -19.67 -11.97 16.37
CA PHE A 164 -20.63 -11.15 15.61
C PHE A 164 -21.17 -9.96 16.42
N SER A 165 -21.22 -10.06 17.74
CA SER A 165 -21.56 -8.95 18.64
C SER A 165 -20.55 -7.79 18.59
N ASP A 166 -19.30 -8.07 18.22
CA ASP A 166 -18.24 -7.05 18.10
C ASP A 166 -18.24 -6.37 16.72
N VAL A 167 -19.00 -6.92 15.75
CA VAL A 167 -19.17 -6.40 14.40
C VAL A 167 -20.53 -5.71 14.34
N ALA A 168 -20.53 -4.39 14.31
CA ALA A 168 -21.75 -3.61 14.19
C ALA A 168 -22.09 -3.34 12.72
N GLY A 169 -23.39 -3.27 12.40
CA GLY A 169 -23.89 -3.17 11.03
C GLY A 169 -23.74 -4.48 10.26
N GLU A 170 -23.96 -4.47 8.95
CA GLU A 170 -23.80 -5.61 8.04
C GLU A 170 -24.67 -6.82 8.41
N ASP A 171 -25.92 -6.57 8.81
CA ASP A 171 -26.77 -7.63 9.37
C ASP A 171 -27.10 -8.71 8.33
N GLU A 172 -27.32 -8.35 7.06
CA GLU A 172 -27.54 -9.31 5.96
C GLU A 172 -26.31 -10.19 5.70
N ALA A 173 -25.10 -9.59 5.82
CA ALA A 173 -23.86 -10.35 5.67
C ALA A 173 -23.66 -11.30 6.86
N LYS A 174 -24.00 -10.88 8.08
CA LYS A 174 -23.96 -11.73 9.29
C LYS A 174 -24.93 -12.88 9.17
N ASP A 175 -26.19 -12.63 8.76
CA ASP A 175 -27.20 -13.67 8.59
C ASP A 175 -26.74 -14.73 7.59
N SER A 176 -26.18 -14.29 6.46
CA SER A 176 -25.63 -15.18 5.44
C SER A 176 -24.44 -16.02 5.96
N LEU A 177 -23.64 -15.47 6.87
CA LEU A 177 -22.49 -16.13 7.47
C LEU A 177 -22.86 -16.96 8.72
N GLN A 178 -23.99 -16.67 9.37
CA GLN A 178 -24.51 -17.46 10.48
C GLN A 178 -24.82 -18.90 10.06
N GLU A 179 -25.30 -19.10 8.84
CA GLU A 179 -25.48 -20.44 8.28
C GLU A 179 -24.19 -21.26 8.24
N VAL A 180 -23.07 -20.59 7.98
CA VAL A 180 -21.72 -21.21 7.98
C VAL A 180 -21.32 -21.66 9.38
N VAL A 181 -21.59 -20.82 10.36
CA VAL A 181 -21.33 -21.12 11.79
C VAL A 181 -22.17 -22.34 12.21
N GLU A 182 -23.45 -22.35 11.88
CA GLU A 182 -24.36 -23.47 12.20
C GLU A 182 -23.91 -24.76 11.53
N TYR A 183 -23.51 -24.71 10.27
CA TYR A 183 -22.98 -25.88 9.57
C TYR A 183 -21.72 -26.44 10.21
N LEU A 184 -20.79 -25.57 10.64
CA LEU A 184 -19.56 -26.01 11.31
C LEU A 184 -19.82 -26.64 12.67
N HIS A 185 -20.90 -26.23 13.36
CA HIS A 185 -21.33 -26.82 14.63
C HIS A 185 -22.07 -28.15 14.46
N ASP A 186 -23.00 -28.22 13.51
CA ASP A 186 -23.81 -29.42 13.27
C ASP A 186 -24.04 -29.67 11.76
N PRO A 187 -23.06 -30.30 11.08
CA PRO A 187 -23.20 -30.63 9.65
C PRO A 187 -24.28 -31.68 9.36
N SER A 188 -24.79 -32.40 10.39
CA SER A 188 -25.75 -33.48 10.19
C SER A 188 -27.08 -32.97 9.72
N LYS A 189 -27.58 -31.85 10.25
CA LYS A 189 -28.85 -31.22 9.86
C LYS A 189 -28.94 -30.93 8.36
N TYR A 190 -27.84 -30.48 7.78
CA TYR A 190 -27.78 -30.14 6.37
C TYR A 190 -27.75 -31.39 5.48
N ARG A 191 -27.03 -32.44 5.93
CA ARG A 191 -26.96 -33.74 5.23
C ARG A 191 -28.29 -34.46 5.21
N ASP A 192 -29.04 -34.43 6.31
CA ASP A 192 -30.31 -35.14 6.45
C ASP A 192 -31.36 -34.60 5.46
N ILE A 193 -31.29 -33.33 5.10
CA ILE A 193 -32.18 -32.69 4.11
C ILE A 193 -31.59 -32.81 2.69
N GLY A 194 -30.30 -33.20 2.54
CA GLY A 194 -29.59 -33.26 1.27
C GLY A 194 -29.04 -31.91 0.81
N ALA A 195 -28.97 -30.91 1.70
CA ALA A 195 -28.38 -29.61 1.40
C ALA A 195 -26.87 -29.71 1.32
N LYS A 196 -26.27 -29.04 0.32
CA LYS A 196 -24.82 -28.93 0.15
C LYS A 196 -24.37 -27.54 0.57
N MET A 197 -23.44 -27.46 1.50
CA MET A 197 -22.85 -26.20 1.90
C MET A 197 -21.84 -25.73 0.86
N PRO A 198 -21.77 -24.44 0.54
CA PRO A 198 -20.76 -23.92 -0.36
C PRO A 198 -19.34 -24.17 0.19
N LYS A 199 -18.43 -24.62 -0.66
CA LYS A 199 -17.03 -24.86 -0.30
C LYS A 199 -16.28 -23.56 -0.05
N GLY A 200 -16.63 -22.52 -0.79
CA GLY A 200 -16.01 -21.22 -0.73
C GLY A 200 -17.03 -20.08 -0.73
N ILE A 201 -16.75 -19.08 0.09
CA ILE A 201 -17.55 -17.86 0.21
C ILE A 201 -16.66 -16.67 -0.07
N LEU A 202 -17.10 -15.81 -0.98
CA LEU A 202 -16.40 -14.61 -1.35
C LEU A 202 -17.05 -13.37 -0.73
N LEU A 203 -16.34 -12.70 0.18
CA LEU A 203 -16.75 -11.42 0.75
C LEU A 203 -16.36 -10.31 -0.24
N VAL A 204 -17.35 -9.59 -0.76
CA VAL A 204 -17.14 -8.54 -1.77
C VAL A 204 -17.62 -7.19 -1.27
N GLY A 205 -16.87 -6.12 -1.51
CA GLY A 205 -17.29 -4.79 -1.10
C GLY A 205 -16.17 -3.76 -1.01
N PRO A 206 -16.50 -2.50 -0.69
CA PRO A 206 -15.51 -1.42 -0.57
C PRO A 206 -14.45 -1.71 0.49
N PRO A 207 -13.27 -1.07 0.40
CA PRO A 207 -12.27 -1.15 1.47
C PRO A 207 -12.82 -0.54 2.77
N GLY A 208 -12.37 -1.09 3.90
CA GLY A 208 -12.75 -0.57 5.22
C GLY A 208 -14.15 -0.98 5.73
N THR A 209 -14.91 -1.80 5.00
CA THR A 209 -16.25 -2.27 5.42
C THR A 209 -16.22 -3.42 6.43
N GLY A 210 -15.05 -3.95 6.79
CA GLY A 210 -14.94 -4.96 7.85
C GLY A 210 -14.89 -6.40 7.37
N LYS A 211 -14.67 -6.71 6.08
CA LYS A 211 -14.61 -8.07 5.51
C LYS A 211 -13.69 -9.01 6.30
N THR A 212 -12.47 -8.59 6.59
CA THR A 212 -11.50 -9.34 7.41
C THR A 212 -12.00 -9.55 8.84
N MET A 213 -12.72 -8.57 9.40
CA MET A 213 -13.28 -8.66 10.75
C MET A 213 -14.45 -9.63 10.80
N LEU A 214 -15.32 -9.62 9.79
CA LEU A 214 -16.41 -10.60 9.63
C LEU A 214 -15.88 -12.03 9.52
N ALA A 215 -14.83 -12.27 8.71
CA ALA A 215 -14.22 -13.59 8.61
C ALA A 215 -13.66 -14.09 9.94
N LYS A 216 -13.06 -13.20 10.75
CA LYS A 216 -12.62 -13.52 12.11
C LYS A 216 -13.78 -13.78 13.05
N ALA A 217 -14.89 -13.06 12.91
CA ALA A 217 -16.07 -13.25 13.73
C ALA A 217 -16.73 -14.60 13.47
N VAL A 218 -16.81 -15.04 12.19
CA VAL A 218 -17.27 -16.39 11.82
C VAL A 218 -16.43 -17.46 12.53
N ALA A 219 -15.10 -17.31 12.54
CA ALA A 219 -14.21 -18.25 13.22
C ALA A 219 -14.36 -18.21 14.74
N GLY A 220 -14.57 -17.04 15.32
CA GLY A 220 -14.80 -16.87 16.76
C GLY A 220 -16.13 -17.46 17.24
N GLU A 221 -17.19 -17.32 16.45
CA GLU A 221 -18.49 -17.94 16.73
C GLU A 221 -18.47 -19.45 16.52
N SER A 222 -17.78 -19.94 15.47
CA SER A 222 -17.68 -21.37 15.17
C SER A 222 -16.73 -22.13 16.09
N GLU A 223 -15.90 -21.44 16.85
CA GLU A 223 -14.85 -22.00 17.73
C GLU A 223 -13.90 -23.00 17.04
N VAL A 224 -13.70 -22.83 15.72
CA VAL A 224 -12.80 -23.68 14.92
C VAL A 224 -11.47 -22.99 14.64
N PRO A 225 -10.41 -23.76 14.29
CA PRO A 225 -9.13 -23.17 13.85
C PRO A 225 -9.31 -22.26 12.65
N PHE A 226 -8.62 -21.11 12.69
CA PHE A 226 -8.66 -20.08 11.66
C PHE A 226 -7.28 -19.88 11.05
N PHE A 227 -7.16 -20.13 9.75
CA PHE A 227 -5.96 -19.88 8.96
C PHE A 227 -6.14 -18.59 8.19
N SER A 228 -5.32 -17.58 8.44
CA SER A 228 -5.40 -16.30 7.74
C SER A 228 -4.13 -16.05 6.94
N ILE A 229 -4.30 -15.74 5.66
CA ILE A 229 -3.22 -15.40 4.74
C ILE A 229 -3.69 -14.27 3.79
N SER A 230 -2.78 -13.41 3.37
CA SER A 230 -3.06 -12.47 2.28
C SER A 230 -2.73 -13.10 0.92
N GLY A 231 -3.54 -12.84 -0.09
CA GLY A 231 -3.29 -13.24 -1.47
C GLY A 231 -1.92 -12.77 -1.99
N SER A 232 -1.46 -11.62 -1.51
CA SER A 232 -0.13 -11.09 -1.82
C SER A 232 1.03 -11.96 -1.30
N GLU A 233 0.82 -12.73 -0.22
CA GLU A 233 1.83 -13.63 0.33
C GLU A 233 2.10 -14.87 -0.53
N PHE A 234 1.22 -15.16 -1.49
CA PHE A 234 1.43 -16.21 -2.48
C PHE A 234 2.22 -15.74 -3.70
N VAL A 235 2.32 -14.42 -3.92
CA VAL A 235 3.07 -13.87 -5.04
C VAL A 235 4.55 -13.85 -4.70
N GLU A 236 5.32 -14.69 -5.37
CA GLU A 236 6.74 -14.88 -5.14
C GLU A 236 7.56 -14.59 -6.40
N MET A 237 8.87 -14.33 -6.24
CA MET A 237 9.77 -14.08 -7.37
C MET A 237 10.16 -15.36 -8.13
N PHE A 238 10.03 -16.53 -7.48
CA PHE A 238 10.42 -17.81 -8.06
C PHE A 238 9.19 -18.63 -8.44
N VAL A 239 9.14 -19.05 -9.69
CA VAL A 239 8.04 -19.86 -10.25
C VAL A 239 7.84 -21.14 -9.44
N GLY A 240 6.59 -21.41 -9.06
CA GLY A 240 6.17 -22.60 -8.31
C GLY A 240 6.21 -22.47 -6.79
N MET A 241 6.77 -21.40 -6.22
CA MET A 241 6.79 -21.22 -4.76
C MET A 241 5.42 -20.85 -4.22
N GLY A 242 4.66 -20.02 -4.90
CA GLY A 242 3.27 -19.70 -4.53
C GLY A 242 2.39 -20.94 -4.54
N ALA A 243 2.49 -21.76 -5.58
CA ALA A 243 1.78 -23.04 -5.67
C ALA A 243 2.17 -24.00 -4.53
N ALA A 244 3.44 -24.03 -4.11
CA ALA A 244 3.87 -24.84 -2.98
C ALA A 244 3.29 -24.35 -1.64
N LYS A 245 3.19 -23.03 -1.44
CA LYS A 245 2.54 -22.44 -0.26
C LYS A 245 1.04 -22.75 -0.22
N VAL A 246 0.36 -22.70 -1.35
CA VAL A 246 -1.05 -23.11 -1.45
C VAL A 246 -1.21 -24.56 -1.01
N ARG A 247 -0.43 -25.50 -1.56
CA ARG A 247 -0.49 -26.92 -1.17
C ARG A 247 -0.24 -27.11 0.33
N ASP A 248 0.76 -26.45 0.89
CA ASP A 248 1.10 -26.55 2.32
C ASP A 248 -0.04 -26.01 3.20
N LEU A 249 -0.64 -24.87 2.86
CA LEU A 249 -1.79 -24.29 3.55
C LEU A 249 -2.96 -25.28 3.59
N PHE A 250 -3.36 -25.81 2.42
CA PHE A 250 -4.48 -26.71 2.32
C PHE A 250 -4.23 -28.06 2.99
N LYS A 251 -2.98 -28.55 2.96
CA LYS A 251 -2.57 -29.73 3.74
C LYS A 251 -2.76 -29.51 5.24
N GLN A 252 -2.27 -28.38 5.77
CA GLN A 252 -2.43 -28.03 7.18
C GLN A 252 -3.91 -27.85 7.57
N ALA A 253 -4.73 -27.27 6.68
CA ALA A 253 -6.17 -27.10 6.89
C ALA A 253 -6.87 -28.47 6.98
N LYS A 254 -6.57 -29.40 6.07
CA LYS A 254 -7.09 -30.79 6.11
C LYS A 254 -6.73 -31.52 7.40
N GLU A 255 -5.51 -31.34 7.89
CA GLU A 255 -5.04 -31.97 9.14
C GLU A 255 -5.74 -31.40 10.40
N LYS A 256 -6.30 -30.18 10.30
CA LYS A 256 -6.96 -29.49 11.43
C LYS A 256 -8.46 -29.26 11.23
N ALA A 257 -9.08 -29.99 10.31
CA ALA A 257 -10.52 -29.91 10.10
C ALA A 257 -11.31 -30.38 11.35
N PRO A 258 -12.47 -29.75 11.70
CA PRO A 258 -13.08 -28.63 10.97
C PRO A 258 -12.34 -27.32 11.17
N CYS A 259 -12.19 -26.51 10.11
CA CYS A 259 -11.47 -25.23 10.16
C CYS A 259 -11.92 -24.27 9.07
N ILE A 260 -11.55 -23.00 9.22
CA ILE A 260 -11.75 -21.95 8.23
C ILE A 260 -10.41 -21.51 7.66
N VAL A 261 -10.30 -21.45 6.34
CA VAL A 261 -9.19 -20.83 5.61
C VAL A 261 -9.65 -19.48 5.06
N PHE A 262 -9.02 -18.41 5.48
CA PHE A 262 -9.32 -17.06 5.01
C PHE A 262 -8.19 -16.53 4.14
N ILE A 263 -8.54 -16.12 2.93
CA ILE A 263 -7.63 -15.51 1.95
C ILE A 263 -8.05 -14.06 1.73
N ASP A 264 -7.32 -13.12 2.30
CA ASP A 264 -7.58 -11.70 2.06
C ASP A 264 -6.97 -11.25 0.73
N GLU A 265 -7.55 -10.24 0.09
CA GLU A 265 -7.08 -9.71 -1.18
C GLU A 265 -6.84 -10.79 -2.25
N ILE A 266 -7.83 -11.67 -2.45
CA ILE A 266 -7.72 -12.81 -3.39
C ILE A 266 -7.43 -12.35 -4.82
N ASP A 267 -7.77 -11.12 -5.19
CA ASP A 267 -7.49 -10.51 -6.49
C ASP A 267 -5.98 -10.35 -6.77
N ALA A 268 -5.11 -10.42 -5.74
CA ALA A 268 -3.66 -10.44 -5.94
C ALA A 268 -3.20 -11.65 -6.78
N ILE A 269 -3.86 -12.81 -6.64
CA ILE A 269 -3.56 -14.04 -7.38
C ILE A 269 -4.64 -14.41 -8.39
N GLY A 270 -5.87 -13.98 -8.16
CA GLY A 270 -7.06 -14.38 -8.92
C GLY A 270 -7.42 -13.50 -10.11
N LYS A 271 -6.55 -12.61 -10.58
CA LYS A 271 -6.85 -11.64 -11.64
C LYS A 271 -7.02 -12.30 -13.02
N LYS A 272 -8.02 -11.82 -13.79
CA LYS A 272 -8.25 -12.22 -15.20
C LYS A 272 -6.99 -12.13 -16.05
N ARG A 273 -6.85 -13.04 -16.99
CA ARG A 273 -5.79 -13.04 -18.01
C ARG A 273 -5.90 -11.78 -18.87
N GLY A 274 -5.00 -10.84 -18.69
CA GLY A 274 -4.90 -9.65 -19.55
C GLY A 274 -3.97 -9.93 -20.71
N GLY A 275 -4.42 -9.70 -21.94
CA GLY A 275 -3.60 -9.83 -23.13
C GLY A 275 -2.57 -8.71 -23.24
N GLY A 276 -1.43 -8.85 -22.58
CA GLY A 276 -0.33 -7.91 -22.77
C GLY A 276 0.57 -7.73 -21.56
N ALA A 277 1.55 -8.61 -21.37
CA ALA A 277 2.90 -8.28 -20.91
C ALA A 277 3.70 -9.59 -20.76
N LEU A 278 4.77 -9.70 -21.48
CA LEU A 278 5.74 -10.77 -21.40
C LEU A 278 6.37 -10.85 -19.99
N GLY A 279 6.25 -11.98 -19.31
CA GLY A 279 7.21 -12.42 -18.32
C GLY A 279 6.85 -12.33 -16.83
N GLY A 280 5.65 -11.85 -16.40
CA GLY A 280 5.30 -11.75 -14.98
C GLY A 280 4.05 -12.51 -14.53
N ASN A 281 3.35 -13.16 -15.44
CA ASN A 281 2.05 -13.80 -15.19
C ASN A 281 2.14 -15.30 -14.86
N ASP A 282 3.21 -15.98 -15.24
CA ASP A 282 3.31 -17.46 -15.14
C ASP A 282 3.24 -17.95 -13.69
N GLU A 283 3.85 -17.26 -12.76
CA GLU A 283 3.86 -17.63 -11.33
C GLU A 283 2.47 -17.46 -10.70
N ARG A 284 1.81 -16.32 -10.97
CA ARG A 284 0.44 -16.06 -10.47
C ARG A 284 -0.55 -17.05 -11.06
N GLU A 285 -0.46 -17.34 -12.36
CA GLU A 285 -1.32 -18.31 -13.04
C GLU A 285 -1.10 -19.72 -12.48
N GLN A 286 0.13 -20.12 -12.23
CA GLN A 286 0.44 -21.41 -11.61
C GLN A 286 -0.13 -21.50 -10.18
N THR A 287 -0.02 -20.43 -9.42
CA THR A 287 -0.57 -20.34 -8.07
C THR A 287 -2.09 -20.40 -8.07
N LEU A 288 -2.73 -19.65 -8.98
CA LEU A 288 -4.18 -19.71 -9.17
C LEU A 288 -4.64 -21.12 -9.54
N ASN A 289 -4.01 -21.74 -10.54
CA ASN A 289 -4.36 -23.10 -10.95
C ASN A 289 -4.19 -24.11 -9.82
N GLN A 290 -3.17 -23.95 -8.97
CA GLN A 290 -3.01 -24.77 -7.77
C GLN A 290 -4.13 -24.56 -6.77
N LEU A 291 -4.53 -23.29 -6.53
CA LEU A 291 -5.66 -22.96 -5.65
C LEU A 291 -6.95 -23.62 -6.15
N LEU A 292 -7.24 -23.49 -7.43
CA LEU A 292 -8.41 -24.14 -8.05
C LEU A 292 -8.38 -25.65 -7.90
N THR A 293 -7.21 -26.27 -8.09
CA THR A 293 -7.02 -27.73 -7.93
C THR A 293 -7.24 -28.16 -6.49
N GLU A 294 -6.74 -27.41 -5.49
CA GLU A 294 -6.98 -27.74 -4.09
C GLU A 294 -8.46 -27.59 -3.70
N MET A 295 -9.15 -26.55 -4.22
CA MET A 295 -10.59 -26.35 -3.99
C MET A 295 -11.42 -27.46 -4.61
N ASP A 296 -11.10 -27.89 -5.83
CA ASP A 296 -11.80 -28.98 -6.52
C ASP A 296 -11.53 -30.33 -5.83
N GLY A 297 -10.35 -30.51 -5.23
CA GLY A 297 -9.94 -31.72 -4.53
C GLY A 297 -10.50 -31.89 -3.10
N PHE A 298 -11.38 -30.99 -2.63
CA PHE A 298 -12.11 -31.19 -1.39
C PHE A 298 -13.34 -32.09 -1.62
N GLU A 299 -13.39 -33.18 -0.88
CA GLU A 299 -14.64 -33.96 -0.74
C GLU A 299 -15.65 -33.12 0.06
N ASP A 300 -16.94 -33.27 -0.25
CA ASP A 300 -18.04 -32.50 0.35
C ASP A 300 -18.14 -32.61 1.89
N ASN A 301 -17.34 -33.48 2.52
CA ASN A 301 -17.35 -33.76 3.95
C ASN A 301 -16.05 -33.36 4.70
N ALA A 302 -15.14 -32.65 4.07
CA ALA A 302 -13.83 -32.38 4.68
C ALA A 302 -13.86 -31.42 5.88
N GLY A 303 -14.98 -30.72 6.14
CA GLY A 303 -15.11 -29.77 7.26
C GLY A 303 -14.21 -28.52 7.12
N VAL A 304 -13.69 -28.24 5.92
CA VAL A 304 -12.90 -27.05 5.63
C VAL A 304 -13.75 -26.09 4.82
N ILE A 305 -13.91 -24.87 5.32
CA ILE A 305 -14.59 -23.78 4.62
C ILE A 305 -13.57 -22.72 4.22
N ILE A 306 -13.64 -22.28 2.97
CA ILE A 306 -12.74 -21.25 2.44
C ILE A 306 -13.52 -19.94 2.40
N LEU A 307 -13.05 -18.94 3.13
CA LEU A 307 -13.51 -17.56 2.99
C LEU A 307 -12.47 -16.78 2.20
N ALA A 308 -12.89 -15.95 1.26
CA ALA A 308 -11.98 -15.02 0.61
C ALA A 308 -12.57 -13.61 0.62
N ALA A 309 -11.72 -12.59 0.55
CA ALA A 309 -12.17 -11.20 0.47
C ALA A 309 -11.54 -10.51 -0.72
N THR A 310 -12.32 -9.64 -1.37
CA THR A 310 -11.83 -8.77 -2.44
C THR A 310 -12.60 -7.45 -2.48
N ASN A 311 -11.91 -6.40 -2.92
CA ASN A 311 -12.53 -5.12 -3.26
C ASN A 311 -12.83 -5.02 -4.76
N ARG A 312 -12.42 -6.01 -5.57
CA ARG A 312 -12.48 -6.00 -7.04
C ARG A 312 -13.03 -7.33 -7.59
N PRO A 313 -14.29 -7.67 -7.32
CA PRO A 313 -14.85 -8.95 -7.79
C PRO A 313 -14.81 -9.07 -9.31
N GLU A 314 -14.98 -7.97 -10.04
CA GLU A 314 -14.95 -7.91 -11.50
C GLU A 314 -13.57 -8.22 -12.10
N SER A 315 -12.50 -8.07 -11.33
CA SER A 315 -11.13 -8.39 -11.77
C SER A 315 -10.79 -9.87 -11.66
N LEU A 316 -11.60 -10.64 -10.92
CA LEU A 316 -11.35 -12.06 -10.68
C LEU A 316 -11.58 -12.92 -11.93
N ASP A 317 -10.74 -13.96 -12.06
CA ASP A 317 -10.93 -14.97 -13.08
C ASP A 317 -12.27 -15.69 -12.85
N PRO A 318 -13.15 -15.80 -13.88
CA PRO A 318 -14.44 -16.47 -13.75
C PRO A 318 -14.33 -17.92 -13.26
N ALA A 319 -13.19 -18.57 -13.41
CA ALA A 319 -12.97 -19.91 -12.87
C ALA A 319 -13.05 -19.97 -11.34
N LEU A 320 -12.73 -18.89 -10.63
CA LEU A 320 -12.85 -18.82 -9.17
C LEU A 320 -14.32 -18.82 -8.68
N THR A 321 -15.22 -18.22 -9.45
CA THR A 321 -16.62 -18.04 -9.06
C THR A 321 -17.57 -19.13 -9.63
N ARG A 322 -16.99 -20.21 -10.20
CA ARG A 322 -17.79 -21.35 -10.68
C ARG A 322 -18.32 -22.18 -9.50
N PRO A 323 -19.49 -22.84 -9.68
CA PRO A 323 -20.03 -23.77 -8.68
C PRO A 323 -18.98 -24.79 -8.21
N GLY A 324 -18.94 -25.02 -6.89
CA GLY A 324 -17.97 -25.90 -6.24
C GLY A 324 -16.67 -25.20 -5.82
N ARG A 325 -16.54 -23.88 -6.03
CA ARG A 325 -15.42 -23.03 -5.61
C ARG A 325 -15.94 -21.88 -4.76
N PHE A 326 -15.76 -20.61 -5.17
CA PHE A 326 -16.42 -19.46 -4.52
C PHE A 326 -17.81 -19.23 -5.12
N ASP A 327 -18.69 -20.14 -4.84
CA ASP A 327 -20.05 -20.18 -5.41
C ASP A 327 -21.06 -19.31 -4.63
N ARG A 328 -20.74 -18.91 -3.40
CA ARG A 328 -21.53 -17.92 -2.66
C ARG A 328 -20.74 -16.60 -2.56
N GLN A 329 -21.37 -15.52 -3.00
CA GLN A 329 -20.86 -14.17 -2.80
C GLN A 329 -21.70 -13.48 -1.73
N VAL A 330 -21.02 -12.89 -0.74
CA VAL A 330 -21.64 -12.11 0.34
C VAL A 330 -21.19 -10.66 0.18
N PRO A 331 -22.09 -9.75 -0.22
CA PRO A 331 -21.78 -8.33 -0.29
C PRO A 331 -21.64 -7.76 1.11
N VAL A 332 -20.55 -7.03 1.34
CA VAL A 332 -20.27 -6.27 2.55
C VAL A 332 -20.19 -4.81 2.13
N THR A 333 -21.29 -4.10 2.28
CA THR A 333 -21.51 -2.76 1.70
C THR A 333 -21.04 -1.65 2.64
N LEU A 334 -21.16 -0.39 2.24
CA LEU A 334 -21.02 0.72 3.19
C LEU A 334 -22.21 0.70 4.15
N PRO A 335 -22.00 0.96 5.45
CA PRO A 335 -23.05 0.90 6.44
C PRO A 335 -24.13 1.96 6.20
N ASP A 336 -25.37 1.59 6.38
CA ASP A 336 -26.51 2.49 6.40
C ASP A 336 -26.51 3.37 7.67
N LEU A 337 -27.51 4.21 7.87
CA LEU A 337 -27.56 5.12 9.01
C LEU A 337 -27.51 4.37 10.36
N GLU A 338 -28.30 3.31 10.52
CA GLU A 338 -28.34 2.53 11.76
C GLU A 338 -27.06 1.75 11.98
N GLY A 339 -26.47 1.20 10.91
CA GLY A 339 -25.17 0.58 10.93
C GLY A 339 -24.07 1.54 11.36
N ARG A 340 -24.06 2.78 10.82
CA ARG A 340 -23.09 3.82 11.24
C ARG A 340 -23.25 4.17 12.71
N ILE A 341 -24.49 4.35 13.21
CA ILE A 341 -24.75 4.61 14.63
C ILE A 341 -24.22 3.47 15.51
N SER A 342 -24.48 2.24 15.11
CA SER A 342 -24.04 1.04 15.83
C SER A 342 -22.51 0.92 15.85
N ILE A 343 -21.84 1.14 14.72
CA ILE A 343 -20.37 1.13 14.61
C ILE A 343 -19.76 2.22 15.50
N LEU A 344 -20.29 3.44 15.45
CA LEU A 344 -19.82 4.55 16.30
C LEU A 344 -19.93 4.19 17.78
N LYS A 345 -21.05 3.61 18.22
CA LYS A 345 -21.26 3.18 19.62
C LYS A 345 -20.26 2.10 20.05
N VAL A 346 -20.00 1.08 19.20
CA VAL A 346 -19.03 0.01 19.49
C VAL A 346 -17.61 0.57 19.65
N HIS A 347 -17.21 1.53 18.82
CA HIS A 347 -15.89 2.15 18.96
C HIS A 347 -15.84 3.15 20.10
N ALA A 348 -16.90 3.91 20.33
CA ALA A 348 -16.99 4.86 21.44
C ALA A 348 -16.96 4.18 22.83
N ALA A 349 -17.49 2.95 22.93
CA ALA A 349 -17.39 2.16 24.17
C ALA A 349 -15.95 1.85 24.61
N LYS A 350 -14.97 1.96 23.69
CA LYS A 350 -13.55 1.71 23.96
C LYS A 350 -12.79 2.96 24.45
N ILE A 351 -13.42 4.12 24.42
CA ILE A 351 -12.86 5.41 24.86
C ILE A 351 -13.74 6.06 25.91
N LYS A 352 -13.23 7.10 26.57
CA LYS A 352 -14.04 7.91 27.48
C LYS A 352 -14.76 9.00 26.70
N THR A 353 -16.08 8.99 26.75
CA THR A 353 -16.95 9.98 26.08
C THR A 353 -17.79 10.76 27.08
N ALA A 354 -18.21 11.95 26.72
CA ALA A 354 -19.22 12.71 27.48
C ALA A 354 -20.57 11.94 27.47
N PRO A 355 -21.40 12.10 28.53
CA PRO A 355 -22.65 11.33 28.64
C PRO A 355 -23.71 11.59 27.56
N ALA A 356 -23.64 12.75 26.89
CA ALA A 356 -24.68 13.22 25.98
C ALA A 356 -24.14 13.38 24.53
N ILE A 357 -23.63 12.29 23.92
CA ILE A 357 -23.26 12.30 22.50
C ILE A 357 -24.44 11.85 21.66
N ASP A 358 -24.85 12.68 20.70
CA ASP A 358 -25.82 12.33 19.67
C ASP A 358 -25.12 11.58 18.50
N TYR A 359 -25.03 10.25 18.63
CA TYR A 359 -24.46 9.40 17.56
C TYR A 359 -25.30 9.45 16.29
N GLY A 360 -26.59 9.77 16.36
CA GLY A 360 -27.43 9.93 15.17
C GLY A 360 -27.00 11.15 14.34
N LYS A 361 -26.71 12.30 14.99
CA LYS A 361 -26.16 13.48 14.31
C LYS A 361 -24.80 13.17 13.70
N VAL A 362 -23.89 12.55 14.46
CA VAL A 362 -22.55 12.16 13.98
C VAL A 362 -22.63 11.21 12.78
N ALA A 363 -23.53 10.21 12.84
CA ALA A 363 -23.72 9.24 11.76
C ALA A 363 -24.30 9.86 10.49
N ARG A 364 -25.22 10.83 10.61
CA ARG A 364 -25.71 11.59 9.46
C ARG A 364 -24.60 12.41 8.80
N MET A 365 -23.82 13.11 9.59
CA MET A 365 -22.67 13.90 9.09
C MET A 365 -21.60 13.02 8.42
N ALA A 366 -21.44 11.78 8.87
CA ALA A 366 -20.51 10.79 8.31
C ALA A 366 -21.18 9.90 7.23
N SER A 367 -22.11 10.45 6.44
CA SER A 367 -22.75 9.74 5.34
C SER A 367 -21.74 9.23 4.33
N GLY A 368 -21.86 7.96 3.91
CA GLY A 368 -20.93 7.31 2.98
C GLY A 368 -19.60 6.86 3.60
N ALA A 369 -19.38 7.07 4.90
CA ALA A 369 -18.17 6.61 5.58
C ALA A 369 -18.18 5.10 5.79
N SER A 370 -17.04 4.46 5.56
CA SER A 370 -16.80 3.05 5.87
C SER A 370 -16.65 2.82 7.38
N GLY A 371 -16.77 1.57 7.81
CA GLY A 371 -16.55 1.20 9.22
C GLY A 371 -15.16 1.60 9.74
N ALA A 372 -14.14 1.53 8.92
CA ALA A 372 -12.78 1.94 9.28
C ALA A 372 -12.67 3.47 9.46
N GLU A 373 -13.32 4.25 8.62
CA GLU A 373 -13.37 5.71 8.75
C GLU A 373 -14.14 6.13 10.00
N LEU A 374 -15.26 5.47 10.31
CA LEU A 374 -16.03 5.71 11.55
C LEU A 374 -15.21 5.38 12.79
N ALA A 375 -14.45 4.28 12.78
CA ALA A 375 -13.52 3.95 13.86
C ALA A 375 -12.43 5.02 14.02
N ASN A 376 -11.92 5.55 12.90
CA ASN A 376 -10.93 6.63 12.90
C ASN A 376 -11.50 7.94 13.43
N ILE A 377 -12.74 8.29 13.08
CA ILE A 377 -13.45 9.48 13.63
C ILE A 377 -13.48 9.41 15.16
N VAL A 378 -13.87 8.27 15.72
CA VAL A 378 -13.93 8.09 17.19
C VAL A 378 -12.53 8.20 17.81
N ASN A 379 -11.51 7.64 17.18
CA ASN A 379 -10.13 7.73 17.64
C ASN A 379 -9.59 9.17 17.58
N GLU A 380 -9.84 9.90 16.49
CA GLU A 380 -9.44 11.31 16.36
C GLU A 380 -10.13 12.21 17.40
N ALA A 381 -11.41 11.93 17.72
CA ALA A 381 -12.12 12.64 18.79
C ALA A 381 -11.45 12.43 20.16
N ALA A 382 -11.01 11.20 20.44
CA ALA A 382 -10.25 10.92 21.67
C ALA A 382 -8.89 11.63 21.69
N LEU A 383 -8.16 11.61 20.55
CA LEU A 383 -6.87 12.29 20.41
C LEU A 383 -7.02 13.82 20.57
N ARG A 384 -8.11 14.40 20.04
CA ARG A 384 -8.43 15.82 20.22
C ARG A 384 -8.68 16.16 21.68
N ALA A 385 -9.48 15.36 22.39
CA ALA A 385 -9.72 15.55 23.82
C ALA A 385 -8.41 15.55 24.63
N VAL A 386 -7.50 14.62 24.35
CA VAL A 386 -6.18 14.56 25.00
C VAL A 386 -5.34 15.80 24.67
N ARG A 387 -5.34 16.24 23.43
CA ARG A 387 -4.60 17.43 22.96
C ARG A 387 -5.07 18.70 23.68
N ASP A 388 -6.37 18.77 23.94
CA ASP A 388 -7.01 19.89 24.65
C ASP A 388 -7.06 19.69 26.18
N HIS A 389 -6.28 18.71 26.70
CA HIS A 389 -6.17 18.38 28.13
C HIS A 389 -7.52 18.03 28.80
N ARG A 390 -8.46 17.45 28.06
CA ARG A 390 -9.77 17.00 28.56
C ARG A 390 -9.77 15.48 28.80
N PRO A 391 -10.46 14.98 29.83
CA PRO A 391 -10.47 13.56 30.19
C PRO A 391 -11.44 12.71 29.37
N TYR A 392 -12.26 13.32 28.52
CA TYR A 392 -13.27 12.67 27.69
C TYR A 392 -13.51 13.42 26.37
N ALA A 393 -13.93 12.70 25.34
CA ALA A 393 -14.34 13.26 24.04
C ALA A 393 -15.77 13.81 24.11
N THR A 394 -16.00 14.98 23.52
CA THR A 394 -17.30 15.68 23.46
C THR A 394 -17.97 15.50 22.10
N GLN A 395 -19.23 15.97 21.98
CA GLN A 395 -19.95 16.04 20.71
C GLN A 395 -19.16 16.84 19.65
N GLU A 396 -18.60 17.98 20.05
CA GLU A 396 -17.82 18.86 19.18
C GLU A 396 -16.55 18.15 18.66
N ASP A 397 -15.91 17.33 19.52
CA ASP A 397 -14.75 16.55 19.07
C ASP A 397 -15.12 15.52 18.03
N MET A 398 -16.28 14.88 18.15
CA MET A 398 -16.79 13.93 17.15
C MET A 398 -17.08 14.64 15.81
N GLU A 399 -17.76 15.79 15.86
CA GLU A 399 -18.11 16.58 14.68
C GLU A 399 -16.86 17.10 13.95
N GLU A 400 -15.90 17.68 14.66
CA GLU A 400 -14.64 18.13 14.05
C GLU A 400 -13.78 16.97 13.53
N SER A 401 -13.84 15.79 14.17
CA SER A 401 -13.12 14.62 13.72
C SER A 401 -13.65 14.07 12.41
N ILE A 402 -14.96 14.21 12.14
CA ILE A 402 -15.54 13.90 10.82
C ILE A 402 -14.87 14.79 9.75
N GLU A 403 -14.77 16.09 10.05
CA GLU A 403 -14.15 17.03 9.12
C GLU A 403 -12.67 16.73 8.90
N VAL A 404 -11.95 16.32 9.95
CA VAL A 404 -10.55 15.91 9.85
C VAL A 404 -10.39 14.68 8.97
N VAL A 405 -11.27 13.69 9.11
CA VAL A 405 -11.20 12.44 8.33
C VAL A 405 -11.58 12.68 6.86
N ILE A 406 -12.60 13.51 6.59
CA ILE A 406 -13.09 13.78 5.23
C ILE A 406 -12.24 14.83 4.52
N ALA A 407 -11.95 15.96 5.18
CA ALA A 407 -11.30 17.13 4.57
C ALA A 407 -9.88 17.40 5.06
N GLY A 408 -9.37 16.63 6.02
CA GLY A 408 -8.05 16.80 6.62
C GLY A 408 -8.00 17.85 7.71
N TYR A 409 -6.83 17.98 8.35
CA TYR A 409 -6.61 18.93 9.43
C TYR A 409 -6.70 20.39 8.98
N GLN A 410 -7.08 21.28 9.89
CA GLN A 410 -7.00 22.72 9.66
C GLN A 410 -5.54 23.15 9.50
N LYS A 411 -5.24 23.96 8.49
CA LYS A 411 -3.91 24.54 8.29
C LYS A 411 -3.67 25.69 9.26
N LYS A 412 -2.78 25.52 10.23
CA LYS A 412 -2.48 26.55 11.26
C LYS A 412 -1.80 27.81 10.73
N HIS A 413 -1.14 27.73 9.56
CA HIS A 413 -0.32 28.82 9.00
C HIS A 413 -0.73 29.23 7.58
N ALA A 414 -1.87 28.78 7.09
CA ALA A 414 -2.39 29.28 5.82
C ALA A 414 -3.13 30.58 6.06
N ILE A 415 -2.44 31.68 5.81
CA ILE A 415 -3.04 33.02 5.84
C ILE A 415 -3.55 33.31 4.43
N LEU A 416 -4.87 33.24 4.25
CA LEU A 416 -5.50 33.77 3.04
C LEU A 416 -5.34 35.28 3.03
N THR A 417 -5.04 35.85 1.88
CA THR A 417 -5.14 37.31 1.72
C THR A 417 -6.60 37.73 1.88
N ASP A 418 -6.85 38.97 2.29
CA ASP A 418 -8.22 39.50 2.41
C ASP A 418 -9.04 39.35 1.13
N LYS A 419 -8.37 39.46 -0.02
CA LYS A 419 -9.00 39.23 -1.33
C LYS A 419 -9.39 37.76 -1.51
N GLU A 420 -8.49 36.81 -1.20
CA GLU A 420 -8.79 35.38 -1.31
C GLU A 420 -9.87 34.97 -0.33
N LYS A 421 -9.78 35.44 0.92
CA LYS A 421 -10.80 35.18 1.95
C LYS A 421 -12.18 35.67 1.51
N CYS A 422 -12.25 36.84 0.89
CA CYS A 422 -13.50 37.38 0.32
C CYS A 422 -14.02 36.49 -0.82
N ILE A 423 -13.16 36.10 -1.78
CA ILE A 423 -13.57 35.23 -2.90
C ILE A 423 -14.09 33.89 -2.39
N VAL A 424 -13.36 33.23 -1.47
CA VAL A 424 -13.77 31.93 -0.90
C VAL A 424 -15.10 32.07 -0.14
N SER A 425 -15.32 33.17 0.59
CA SER A 425 -16.61 33.41 1.27
C SER A 425 -17.78 33.45 0.30
N TYR A 426 -17.64 34.15 -0.81
CA TYR A 426 -18.67 34.18 -1.85
C TYR A 426 -18.84 32.84 -2.54
N HIS A 427 -17.75 32.11 -2.78
CA HIS A 427 -17.78 30.80 -3.37
C HIS A 427 -18.58 29.81 -2.53
N GLU A 428 -18.28 29.68 -1.23
CA GLU A 428 -18.96 28.76 -0.34
C GLU A 428 -20.43 29.15 -0.11
N ILE A 429 -20.73 30.44 0.03
CA ILE A 429 -22.11 30.91 0.11
C ILE A 429 -22.84 30.68 -1.21
N GLY A 430 -22.15 30.77 -2.35
CA GLY A 430 -22.73 30.43 -3.65
C GLY A 430 -23.27 29.00 -3.69
N HIS A 431 -22.50 28.03 -3.21
CA HIS A 431 -22.95 26.65 -3.07
C HIS A 431 -24.15 26.53 -2.12
N ALA A 432 -24.02 27.12 -0.92
CA ALA A 432 -25.05 27.04 0.11
C ALA A 432 -26.37 27.70 -0.30
N LEU A 433 -26.31 28.85 -0.95
CA LEU A 433 -27.49 29.60 -1.37
C LEU A 433 -28.22 28.90 -2.52
N VAL A 434 -27.49 28.41 -3.53
CA VAL A 434 -28.09 27.62 -4.63
C VAL A 434 -28.75 26.35 -4.05
N ALA A 435 -28.09 25.65 -3.12
CA ALA A 435 -28.67 24.49 -2.45
C ALA A 435 -29.95 24.81 -1.68
N ALA A 436 -29.94 25.90 -0.89
CA ALA A 436 -31.10 26.27 -0.09
C ALA A 436 -32.30 26.74 -0.90
N LEU A 437 -32.05 27.30 -2.09
CA LEU A 437 -33.10 27.75 -3.04
C LEU A 437 -33.56 26.66 -3.99
N ALA A 438 -32.81 25.53 -4.08
CA ALA A 438 -33.23 24.37 -4.87
C ALA A 438 -34.24 23.54 -4.06
N SER A 439 -35.24 23.00 -4.78
CA SER A 439 -36.36 22.28 -4.14
C SER A 439 -35.97 20.91 -3.57
N HIS A 440 -34.85 20.33 -4.03
CA HIS A 440 -34.47 18.93 -3.78
C HIS A 440 -33.05 18.79 -3.23
N SER A 441 -32.47 19.83 -2.66
CA SER A 441 -31.12 19.75 -2.09
C SER A 441 -31.17 19.42 -0.60
N ALA A 442 -30.15 18.67 -0.13
CA ALA A 442 -29.98 18.40 1.29
C ALA A 442 -29.72 19.69 2.08
N PRO A 443 -30.21 19.79 3.33
CA PRO A 443 -30.02 20.98 4.16
C PRO A 443 -28.54 21.26 4.41
N VAL A 444 -28.20 22.56 4.40
CA VAL A 444 -26.86 23.04 4.74
C VAL A 444 -26.66 22.86 6.25
N GLN A 445 -25.62 22.18 6.67
CA GLN A 445 -25.27 21.92 8.06
C GLN A 445 -24.20 22.88 8.57
N LYS A 446 -23.17 23.14 7.77
CA LYS A 446 -22.03 24.00 8.13
C LYS A 446 -21.38 24.56 6.88
N ILE A 447 -20.90 25.82 6.99
CA ILE A 447 -20.11 26.46 5.95
C ILE A 447 -18.85 27.02 6.60
N THR A 448 -17.68 26.77 6.03
CA THR A 448 -16.40 27.28 6.56
C THR A 448 -15.46 27.67 5.45
N ILE A 449 -14.64 28.69 5.74
CA ILE A 449 -13.56 29.18 4.86
C ILE A 449 -12.17 28.94 5.47
N ILE A 450 -12.09 28.03 6.46
CA ILE A 450 -10.83 27.66 7.09
C ILE A 450 -10.12 26.62 6.21
N PRO A 451 -8.90 26.92 5.68
CA PRO A 451 -8.19 26.01 4.80
C PRO A 451 -7.83 24.68 5.47
N ARG A 452 -7.97 23.57 4.70
CA ARG A 452 -7.67 22.21 5.14
C ARG A 452 -6.43 21.63 4.45
N THR A 453 -5.87 20.57 5.02
CA THR A 453 -4.67 19.91 4.47
C THR A 453 -4.93 19.16 3.17
N SER A 454 -6.18 18.80 2.87
CA SER A 454 -6.60 18.24 1.58
C SER A 454 -6.44 19.21 0.39
N GLY A 455 -6.21 20.50 0.67
CA GLY A 455 -6.11 21.55 -0.35
C GLY A 455 -7.38 22.37 -0.49
N ALA A 456 -8.48 21.99 0.15
CA ALA A 456 -9.69 22.81 0.19
C ALA A 456 -9.44 24.12 0.95
N LEU A 457 -9.87 25.24 0.38
CA LEU A 457 -9.79 26.57 1.00
C LEU A 457 -11.01 26.89 1.86
N GLY A 458 -12.11 26.21 1.58
CA GLY A 458 -13.37 26.22 2.31
C GLY A 458 -14.17 24.97 1.97
N TYR A 459 -15.32 24.78 2.56
CA TYR A 459 -16.32 23.79 2.15
C TYR A 459 -17.69 24.08 2.74
N THR A 460 -18.71 23.66 2.01
CA THR A 460 -20.10 23.66 2.41
C THR A 460 -20.54 22.24 2.66
N MET A 461 -20.91 21.92 3.92
CA MET A 461 -21.40 20.61 4.31
C MET A 461 -22.92 20.56 4.21
N GLN A 462 -23.43 19.65 3.42
CA GLN A 462 -24.83 19.29 3.31
C GLN A 462 -25.05 17.90 3.91
N VAL A 463 -26.12 17.70 4.67
CA VAL A 463 -26.38 16.45 5.36
C VAL A 463 -27.81 16.03 5.08
N GLU A 464 -27.97 14.86 4.48
CA GLU A 464 -29.27 14.24 4.25
C GLU A 464 -29.89 13.78 5.58
N GLN A 465 -31.22 13.92 5.70
CA GLN A 465 -31.92 13.56 6.94
C GLN A 465 -32.21 12.05 7.07
N GLY A 466 -32.05 11.27 6.01
CA GLY A 466 -32.32 9.82 6.00
C GLY A 466 -31.51 9.06 4.96
N ASN A 467 -31.81 7.77 4.79
CA ASN A 467 -31.25 6.96 3.72
C ASN A 467 -31.95 7.30 2.40
N HIS A 468 -31.20 7.81 1.44
CA HIS A 468 -31.70 8.18 0.11
C HIS A 468 -31.12 7.20 -0.92
N TYR A 469 -31.94 6.24 -1.38
CA TYR A 469 -31.49 5.19 -2.29
C TYR A 469 -31.75 5.50 -3.76
N LEU A 470 -32.70 6.38 -4.07
CA LEU A 470 -33.09 6.72 -5.43
C LEU A 470 -33.09 8.25 -5.60
N MET A 471 -32.36 8.71 -6.59
CA MET A 471 -32.36 10.12 -7.00
C MET A 471 -33.09 10.25 -8.31
N ASN A 472 -34.02 11.18 -8.38
CA ASN A 472 -34.71 11.50 -9.63
C ASN A 472 -33.88 12.49 -10.49
N LYS A 473 -34.34 12.74 -11.72
CA LYS A 473 -33.64 13.62 -12.69
C LYS A 473 -33.48 15.03 -12.14
N GLU A 474 -34.51 15.57 -11.49
CA GLU A 474 -34.55 16.92 -10.95
C GLU A 474 -33.57 17.08 -9.79
N GLU A 475 -33.49 16.11 -8.89
CA GLU A 475 -32.54 16.10 -7.78
C GLU A 475 -31.09 16.12 -8.27
N MET A 476 -30.77 15.33 -9.30
CA MET A 476 -29.43 15.32 -9.89
C MET A 476 -29.11 16.64 -10.59
N LEU A 477 -30.09 17.25 -11.27
CA LEU A 477 -29.92 18.56 -11.89
C LEU A 477 -29.68 19.66 -10.85
N ASP A 478 -30.42 19.65 -9.73
CA ASP A 478 -30.26 20.57 -8.62
C ASP A 478 -28.87 20.38 -7.95
N GLN A 479 -28.40 19.15 -7.85
CA GLN A 479 -27.07 18.85 -7.34
C GLN A 479 -25.97 19.42 -8.28
N ILE A 480 -26.12 19.29 -9.60
CA ILE A 480 -25.19 19.90 -10.57
C ILE A 480 -25.23 21.44 -10.45
N ALA A 481 -26.42 22.03 -10.32
CA ALA A 481 -26.55 23.47 -10.12
C ALA A 481 -25.84 23.92 -8.84
N THR A 482 -26.01 23.18 -7.73
CA THR A 482 -25.32 23.43 -6.46
C THR A 482 -23.80 23.36 -6.61
N LEU A 483 -23.28 22.33 -7.30
CA LEU A 483 -21.84 22.18 -7.56
C LEU A 483 -21.26 23.32 -8.41
N THR A 484 -22.06 23.92 -9.28
CA THR A 484 -21.62 25.08 -10.08
C THR A 484 -21.82 26.43 -9.36
N GLY A 485 -22.50 26.44 -8.20
CA GLY A 485 -22.88 27.63 -7.44
C GLY A 485 -21.72 28.49 -6.99
N GLY A 486 -20.61 27.86 -6.52
CA GLY A 486 -19.42 28.60 -6.09
C GLY A 486 -18.81 29.43 -7.21
N ARG A 487 -18.57 28.81 -8.36
CA ARG A 487 -18.07 29.52 -9.56
C ARG A 487 -19.05 30.58 -10.07
N ALA A 488 -20.35 30.27 -10.09
CA ALA A 488 -21.38 31.23 -10.47
C ALA A 488 -21.36 32.48 -9.55
N ALA A 489 -21.14 32.31 -8.26
CA ALA A 489 -21.00 33.43 -7.33
C ALA A 489 -19.76 34.28 -7.61
N GLU A 490 -18.61 33.66 -7.93
CA GLU A 490 -17.41 34.41 -8.34
C GLU A 490 -17.67 35.26 -9.60
N GLU A 491 -18.32 34.70 -10.63
CA GLU A 491 -18.63 35.37 -11.86
C GLU A 491 -19.62 36.53 -11.66
N VAL A 492 -20.69 36.34 -10.87
CA VAL A 492 -21.71 37.36 -10.58
C VAL A 492 -21.13 38.51 -9.74
N VAL A 493 -20.21 38.23 -8.84
CA VAL A 493 -19.70 39.22 -7.88
C VAL A 493 -18.46 39.94 -8.38
N PHE A 494 -17.50 39.21 -8.93
CA PHE A 494 -16.18 39.70 -9.29
C PHE A 494 -15.96 39.79 -10.80
N GLY A 495 -16.87 39.27 -11.63
CA GLY A 495 -16.72 39.21 -13.07
C GLY A 495 -15.56 38.33 -13.57
N THR A 496 -15.06 37.46 -12.72
CA THR A 496 -13.94 36.54 -13.00
C THR A 496 -14.15 35.20 -12.31
N SER A 497 -13.36 34.23 -12.67
CA SER A 497 -13.39 32.90 -12.05
C SER A 497 -11.98 32.49 -11.56
N THR A 498 -11.92 31.70 -10.48
CA THR A 498 -10.67 31.18 -9.95
C THR A 498 -10.54 29.68 -10.23
N ASN A 499 -9.37 29.12 -9.91
CA ASN A 499 -9.14 27.68 -9.97
C ASN A 499 -9.73 26.91 -8.75
N GLY A 500 -10.36 27.60 -7.80
CA GLY A 500 -10.98 27.00 -6.61
C GLY A 500 -12.05 25.96 -6.95
N ALA A 501 -12.81 26.20 -8.02
CA ALA A 501 -13.90 25.33 -8.46
C ALA A 501 -13.47 24.02 -9.15
N SER A 502 -12.19 23.66 -9.19
CA SER A 502 -11.71 22.50 -9.96
C SER A 502 -12.35 21.17 -9.53
N ASN A 503 -12.50 20.94 -8.24
CA ASN A 503 -13.13 19.73 -7.69
C ASN A 503 -14.64 19.68 -7.97
N ASP A 504 -15.32 20.83 -7.91
CA ASP A 504 -16.74 20.93 -8.18
C ASP A 504 -17.05 20.70 -9.65
N ILE A 505 -16.20 21.20 -10.55
CA ILE A 505 -16.26 20.93 -11.98
C ILE A 505 -16.11 19.43 -12.25
N GLU A 506 -15.16 18.77 -11.59
CA GLU A 506 -14.94 17.32 -11.74
C GLU A 506 -16.17 16.53 -11.28
N LYS A 507 -16.72 16.84 -10.10
CA LYS A 507 -17.92 16.20 -9.56
C LYS A 507 -19.15 16.43 -10.44
N ALA A 508 -19.38 17.68 -10.87
CA ALA A 508 -20.48 18.04 -11.77
C ALA A 508 -20.38 17.30 -13.11
N THR A 509 -19.19 17.21 -13.68
CA THR A 509 -18.95 16.49 -14.93
C THR A 509 -19.20 14.99 -14.79
N ARG A 510 -18.75 14.38 -13.69
CA ARG A 510 -18.98 12.96 -13.40
C ARG A 510 -20.48 12.65 -13.25
N LEU A 511 -21.19 13.50 -12.51
CA LEU A 511 -22.64 13.34 -12.32
C LEU A 511 -23.41 13.52 -13.62
N ALA A 512 -23.12 14.57 -14.38
CA ALA A 512 -23.75 14.84 -15.68
C ALA A 512 -23.50 13.70 -16.68
N ARG A 513 -22.27 13.17 -16.71
CA ARG A 513 -21.93 12.02 -17.55
C ARG A 513 -22.72 10.78 -17.13
N ALA A 514 -22.78 10.45 -15.84
CA ALA A 514 -23.54 9.31 -15.35
C ALA A 514 -25.06 9.40 -15.67
N MET A 515 -25.65 10.61 -15.58
CA MET A 515 -27.04 10.84 -15.98
C MET A 515 -27.29 10.44 -17.44
N ILE A 516 -26.35 10.76 -18.32
CA ILE A 516 -26.48 10.53 -19.77
C ILE A 516 -26.13 9.08 -20.12
N THR A 517 -24.98 8.57 -19.64
CA THR A 517 -24.41 7.31 -20.13
C THR A 517 -24.89 6.08 -19.36
N ARG A 518 -25.32 6.26 -18.09
CA ARG A 518 -25.61 5.17 -17.16
C ARG A 518 -27.08 5.10 -16.75
N TYR A 519 -27.68 6.27 -16.45
CA TYR A 519 -29.04 6.28 -15.89
C TYR A 519 -30.13 6.51 -16.94
N GLY A 520 -29.76 6.76 -18.21
CA GLY A 520 -30.71 6.96 -19.28
C GLY A 520 -31.59 8.22 -19.10
N MET A 521 -31.08 9.25 -18.40
CA MET A 521 -31.82 10.48 -18.08
C MET A 521 -31.66 11.57 -19.15
N SER A 522 -31.19 11.21 -20.34
CA SER A 522 -31.05 12.09 -21.49
C SER A 522 -32.19 11.87 -22.47
N ASP A 523 -32.79 12.96 -22.96
CA ASP A 523 -33.84 12.88 -23.97
C ASP A 523 -33.30 12.43 -25.34
N GLU A 524 -31.99 12.68 -25.61
CA GLU A 524 -31.33 12.29 -26.86
C GLU A 524 -31.00 10.81 -26.93
N PHE A 525 -30.51 10.24 -25.83
CA PHE A 525 -30.01 8.85 -25.80
C PHE A 525 -30.99 7.85 -25.17
N GLY A 526 -31.94 8.33 -24.39
CA GLY A 526 -32.95 7.48 -23.76
C GLY A 526 -32.38 6.39 -22.87
N MET A 527 -33.02 5.21 -22.85
CA MET A 527 -32.67 4.07 -21.98
C MET A 527 -31.58 3.18 -22.59
N VAL A 528 -30.44 3.75 -22.96
CA VAL A 528 -29.30 3.02 -23.52
C VAL A 528 -28.11 3.15 -22.58
N ALA A 529 -27.57 2.02 -22.10
CA ALA A 529 -26.32 2.00 -21.35
C ALA A 529 -25.13 2.19 -22.29
N MET A 530 -24.38 3.26 -22.14
CA MET A 530 -23.27 3.63 -23.01
C MET A 530 -21.90 3.51 -22.31
N GLU A 531 -21.88 3.03 -21.07
CA GLU A 531 -20.67 2.78 -20.33
C GLU A 531 -20.74 1.46 -19.58
N ASN A 532 -19.57 0.83 -19.43
CA ASN A 532 -19.37 -0.31 -18.55
C ASN A 532 -18.63 0.18 -17.29
N VAL A 533 -19.17 -0.13 -16.12
CA VAL A 533 -18.53 0.17 -14.84
C VAL A 533 -17.50 -0.90 -14.53
N THR A 534 -16.27 -0.49 -14.33
CA THR A 534 -15.18 -1.31 -13.79
C THR A 534 -14.80 -0.75 -12.42
N ASN A 535 -14.27 -1.58 -11.54
CA ASN A 535 -13.90 -1.18 -10.17
C ASN A 535 -15.09 -0.62 -9.36
N GLN A 536 -16.23 -1.32 -9.40
CA GLN A 536 -17.48 -0.89 -8.76
C GLN A 536 -17.32 -0.40 -7.31
N TYR A 537 -16.42 -1.00 -6.53
CA TYR A 537 -16.17 -0.68 -5.13
C TYR A 537 -14.96 0.24 -4.87
N LEU A 538 -14.25 0.68 -5.92
CA LEU A 538 -13.02 1.48 -5.82
C LEU A 538 -13.09 2.81 -6.59
N GLY A 539 -14.28 3.39 -6.68
CA GLY A 539 -14.47 4.67 -7.34
C GLY A 539 -15.18 4.59 -8.69
N GLY A 540 -15.49 3.36 -9.16
CA GLY A 540 -16.33 3.18 -10.33
C GLY A 540 -15.72 3.70 -11.62
N ASP A 541 -14.48 3.28 -11.94
CA ASP A 541 -13.90 3.59 -13.26
C ASP A 541 -14.87 3.12 -14.35
N THR A 542 -15.13 3.97 -15.32
CA THR A 542 -16.04 3.67 -16.41
C THR A 542 -15.31 3.64 -17.74
N THR A 543 -15.70 2.73 -18.60
CA THR A 543 -15.24 2.66 -19.99
C THR A 543 -16.43 2.83 -20.91
N LEU A 544 -16.35 3.77 -21.86
CA LEU A 544 -17.42 3.99 -22.82
C LEU A 544 -17.56 2.78 -23.76
N ALA A 545 -18.78 2.30 -23.92
CA ALA A 545 -19.15 1.15 -24.75
C ALA A 545 -19.95 1.62 -25.99
N CYS A 546 -19.47 2.66 -26.67
CA CYS A 546 -20.13 3.25 -27.81
C CYS A 546 -19.13 3.71 -28.88
N SER A 547 -19.61 4.03 -30.09
CA SER A 547 -18.78 4.51 -31.19
C SER A 547 -18.14 5.88 -30.89
N PRO A 548 -17.01 6.23 -31.51
CA PRO A 548 -16.40 7.57 -31.36
C PRO A 548 -17.34 8.72 -31.70
N GLU A 549 -18.23 8.53 -32.66
CA GLU A 549 -19.24 9.55 -33.03
C GLU A 549 -20.25 9.76 -31.89
N THR A 550 -20.72 8.69 -31.26
CA THR A 550 -21.60 8.77 -30.08
C THR A 550 -20.86 9.40 -28.91
N GLN A 551 -19.58 9.11 -28.71
CA GLN A 551 -18.77 9.73 -27.65
C GLN A 551 -18.72 11.25 -27.81
N ALA A 552 -18.49 11.76 -29.04
CA ALA A 552 -18.50 13.20 -29.29
C ALA A 552 -19.85 13.86 -28.97
N ARG A 553 -20.97 13.14 -29.25
CA ARG A 553 -22.33 13.63 -28.91
C ARG A 553 -22.56 13.63 -27.40
N ILE A 554 -22.08 12.58 -26.68
CA ILE A 554 -22.13 12.53 -25.22
C ILE A 554 -21.37 13.69 -24.61
N ASP A 555 -20.14 13.96 -25.06
CA ASP A 555 -19.31 15.06 -24.55
C ASP A 555 -20.01 16.42 -24.76
N LYS A 556 -20.66 16.62 -25.91
CA LYS A 556 -21.49 17.81 -26.17
C LYS A 556 -22.67 17.88 -25.20
N ALA A 557 -23.41 16.79 -25.03
CA ALA A 557 -24.60 16.78 -24.17
C ALA A 557 -24.20 17.02 -22.67
N VAL A 558 -23.07 16.49 -22.21
CA VAL A 558 -22.53 16.77 -20.87
C VAL A 558 -22.21 18.26 -20.74
N SER A 559 -21.52 18.84 -21.71
CA SER A 559 -21.17 20.27 -21.69
C SER A 559 -22.41 21.17 -21.67
N ASP A 560 -23.40 20.87 -22.51
CA ASP A 560 -24.65 21.65 -22.61
C ASP A 560 -25.48 21.53 -21.32
N LEU A 561 -25.53 20.34 -20.69
CA LEU A 561 -26.23 20.11 -19.43
C LEU A 561 -25.58 20.92 -18.28
N ILE A 562 -24.26 20.85 -18.15
CA ILE A 562 -23.52 21.60 -17.10
C ILE A 562 -23.73 23.12 -17.33
N LYS A 563 -23.63 23.60 -18.57
CA LYS A 563 -23.84 24.99 -18.89
C LYS A 563 -25.24 25.46 -18.50
N THR A 564 -26.27 24.65 -18.79
CA THR A 564 -27.66 24.96 -18.44
C THR A 564 -27.85 25.06 -16.93
N GLN A 565 -27.25 24.14 -16.14
CA GLN A 565 -27.35 24.18 -14.69
C GLN A 565 -26.52 25.34 -14.10
N HIS A 566 -25.37 25.63 -14.66
CA HIS A 566 -24.57 26.80 -14.28
C HIS A 566 -25.33 28.13 -14.51
N GLU A 567 -26.00 28.28 -15.66
CA GLU A 567 -26.83 29.44 -15.92
C GLU A 567 -28.06 29.53 -14.98
N LYS A 568 -28.61 28.37 -14.54
CA LYS A 568 -29.65 28.33 -13.51
C LYS A 568 -29.10 28.84 -12.17
N ALA A 569 -27.93 28.35 -11.74
CA ALA A 569 -27.28 28.80 -10.51
C ALA A 569 -26.97 30.29 -10.55
N ARG A 570 -26.43 30.78 -11.65
CA ARG A 570 -26.13 32.20 -11.85
C ARG A 570 -27.37 33.07 -11.71
N ARG A 571 -28.48 32.72 -12.37
CA ARG A 571 -29.76 33.47 -12.25
C ARG A 571 -30.25 33.51 -10.83
N LEU A 572 -30.26 32.37 -10.11
CA LEU A 572 -30.66 32.31 -8.70
C LEU A 572 -29.83 33.27 -7.84
N LEU A 573 -28.52 33.32 -8.04
CA LEU A 573 -27.62 34.20 -7.31
C LEU A 573 -27.80 35.70 -7.68
N GLU A 574 -28.08 36.01 -8.93
CA GLU A 574 -28.40 37.37 -9.38
C GLU A 574 -29.72 37.87 -8.75
N GLU A 575 -30.75 37.03 -8.74
CA GLU A 575 -32.06 37.35 -8.13
C GLU A 575 -31.95 37.56 -6.61
N HIS A 576 -31.08 36.82 -5.95
CA HIS A 576 -30.87 36.89 -4.49
C HIS A 576 -29.57 37.58 -4.10
N ARG A 577 -29.08 38.52 -4.95
CA ARG A 577 -27.79 39.18 -4.74
C ARG A 577 -27.62 39.81 -3.36
N LYS A 578 -28.65 40.46 -2.82
CA LYS A 578 -28.58 41.07 -1.48
C LYS A 578 -28.28 40.03 -0.38
N LYS A 579 -28.93 38.88 -0.48
CA LYS A 579 -28.71 37.79 0.49
C LYS A 579 -27.35 37.16 0.34
N LEU A 580 -26.86 36.99 -0.88
CA LEU A 580 -25.50 36.54 -1.18
C LEU A 580 -24.47 37.46 -0.50
N ASP A 581 -24.61 38.80 -0.68
CA ASP A 581 -23.70 39.79 -0.10
C ASP A 581 -23.76 39.79 1.44
N GLU A 582 -24.96 39.69 2.04
CA GLU A 582 -25.16 39.62 3.52
C GLU A 582 -24.52 38.38 4.12
N LEU A 583 -24.79 37.22 3.56
CA LEU A 583 -24.26 35.94 4.03
C LEU A 583 -22.74 35.81 3.82
N ALA A 584 -22.24 36.25 2.67
CA ALA A 584 -20.80 36.22 2.39
C ALA A 584 -20.01 37.13 3.34
N LYS A 585 -20.54 38.33 3.65
CA LYS A 585 -19.94 39.20 4.65
C LYS A 585 -19.96 38.58 6.05
N TYR A 586 -21.06 37.95 6.44
CA TYR A 586 -21.16 37.27 7.72
C TYR A 586 -20.19 36.09 7.83
N LEU A 587 -20.06 35.29 6.78
CA LEU A 587 -19.09 34.21 6.71
C LEU A 587 -17.65 34.72 6.73
N TYR A 588 -17.35 35.82 6.03
CA TYR A 588 -16.03 36.46 6.04
C TYR A 588 -15.61 36.87 7.47
N GLU A 589 -16.55 37.42 8.25
CA GLU A 589 -16.30 37.86 9.63
C GLU A 589 -16.19 36.69 10.63
N LYS A 590 -17.03 35.66 10.49
CA LYS A 590 -17.12 34.52 11.40
C LYS A 590 -16.21 33.33 11.02
N GLU A 591 -15.75 33.25 9.78
CA GLU A 591 -14.96 32.17 9.17
C GLU A 591 -15.66 30.81 9.15
N THR A 592 -16.62 30.58 10.03
CA THR A 592 -17.45 29.36 10.10
C THR A 592 -18.85 29.75 10.59
N ILE A 593 -19.88 29.25 9.90
CA ILE A 593 -21.28 29.45 10.28
C ILE A 593 -22.02 28.11 10.26
N THR A 594 -23.01 27.98 11.16
CA THR A 594 -23.89 26.79 11.18
C THR A 594 -25.02 26.94 10.16
N GLY A 595 -25.63 25.81 9.77
CA GLY A 595 -26.81 25.83 8.92
C GLY A 595 -27.98 26.62 9.51
N GLU A 596 -28.15 26.59 10.85
CA GLU A 596 -29.17 27.38 11.55
C GLU A 596 -28.93 28.87 11.36
N GLN A 597 -27.72 29.36 11.59
CA GLN A 597 -27.33 30.76 11.39
C GLN A 597 -27.49 31.20 9.94
N PHE A 598 -27.14 30.30 9.00
CA PHE A 598 -27.34 30.55 7.58
C PHE A 598 -28.81 30.71 7.23
N MET A 599 -29.68 29.78 7.69
CA MET A 599 -31.12 29.86 7.45
C MET A 599 -31.78 31.06 8.12
N GLU A 600 -31.40 31.41 9.36
CA GLU A 600 -31.91 32.61 10.05
C GLU A 600 -31.68 33.88 9.22
N ILE A 601 -30.50 34.05 8.64
CA ILE A 601 -30.19 35.20 7.77
C ILE A 601 -30.96 35.12 6.46
N LEU A 602 -31.08 33.92 5.85
CA LEU A 602 -31.77 33.73 4.57
C LEU A 602 -33.27 34.05 4.68
N GLU A 603 -33.92 33.56 5.73
CA GLU A 603 -35.38 33.72 5.95
C GLU A 603 -35.77 35.12 6.49
N LYS A 604 -34.83 35.85 7.07
CA LYS A 604 -35.07 37.20 7.53
C LYS A 604 -35.52 38.08 6.37
N LYS A 605 -36.78 38.55 6.43
CA LYS A 605 -37.33 39.47 5.41
C LYS A 605 -36.43 40.71 5.36
N ALA A 606 -36.03 41.09 4.14
CA ALA A 606 -35.38 42.37 3.93
C ALA A 606 -36.30 43.51 4.38
N GLU A 607 -35.94 44.15 5.46
CA GLU A 607 -36.59 45.43 5.86
C GLU A 607 -36.36 46.50 4.82
#